data_00f68d5150ed2b6bd6a745ae735f2393
#
_entry.id   00f68d5150ed2b6bd6a745ae735f2393
#
_cell.length_a   1.000
_cell.length_b   1.000
_cell.length_c   1.000
_cell.angle_alpha   90.00
_cell.angle_beta   90.00
_cell.angle_gamma   90.00
#
_symmetry.space_group_name_H-M   'P 1'
#
loop_
_entity.id
_entity.type
_entity.pdbx_description
1 polymer ?
#
loop_
_entity_poly.entity_id
_entity_poly.type
_entity_poly.pdbx_seq_one_letter_code
_entity_poly.pdbx_strand_id
1 'polypeptide(L)'
;KPVERSQVVIEVKPWEAETDLEELAVKIKALPVEGLTWGEGHKLVPVAFGIKKLLVQCIIIDDLVLLDDITEAIEGFEDYVQSVDVASMNKM
;
A
#
# COMPACT_ATOMS: atom_id res chain seq x y z
N LYS A 1 -21.88 -19.17 0.15
CA LYS A 1 -20.49 -19.42 -0.26
C LYS A 1 -19.56 -18.43 0.42
N PRO A 2 -18.54 -18.88 1.13
CA PRO A 2 -17.66 -17.94 1.84
C PRO A 2 -16.88 -17.09 0.87
N VAL A 3 -16.72 -15.82 1.24
CA VAL A 3 -15.94 -14.88 0.47
C VAL A 3 -14.46 -15.13 0.78
N GLU A 4 -13.65 -15.24 -0.26
CA GLU A 4 -12.22 -15.40 -0.08
C GLU A 4 -11.57 -14.02 0.08
N ARG A 5 -10.73 -13.91 1.09
CA ARG A 5 -10.01 -12.68 1.39
C ARG A 5 -8.52 -12.95 1.51
N SER A 6 -7.74 -11.94 1.24
CA SER A 6 -6.28 -12.01 1.40
C SER A 6 -5.79 -10.78 2.14
N GLN A 7 -4.80 -11.00 3.00
CA GLN A 7 -4.10 -9.92 3.66
C GLN A 7 -2.88 -9.58 2.83
N VAL A 8 -2.75 -8.32 2.46
CA VAL A 8 -1.66 -7.86 1.60
C VAL A 8 -0.87 -6.77 2.31
N VAL A 9 0.44 -6.88 2.24
CA VAL A 9 1.34 -5.83 2.70
C VAL A 9 1.98 -5.21 1.48
N ILE A 10 1.80 -3.91 1.32
CA ILE A 10 2.30 -3.18 0.17
C ILE A 10 3.45 -2.30 0.59
N GLU A 11 4.54 -2.36 -0.18
CA GLU A 11 5.74 -1.58 0.05
C GLU A 11 5.76 -0.41 -0.93
N VAL A 12 5.83 0.80 -0.39
CA VAL A 12 5.85 2.02 -1.19
C VAL A 12 7.17 2.73 -0.96
N LYS A 13 7.88 3.01 -2.05
CA LYS A 13 9.16 3.72 -1.98
C LYS A 13 8.99 5.16 -2.46
N PRO A 14 9.41 6.15 -1.65
CA PRO A 14 9.33 7.55 -2.06
C PRO A 14 10.52 7.93 -2.93
N TRP A 15 10.40 9.06 -3.62
CA TRP A 15 11.51 9.61 -4.39
C TRP A 15 12.61 10.16 -3.49
N GLU A 16 12.24 10.77 -2.37
CA GLU A 16 13.18 11.49 -1.51
C GLU A 16 13.01 11.11 -0.05
N ALA A 17 14.10 11.26 0.71
CA ALA A 17 14.07 11.00 2.14
C ALA A 17 13.12 11.95 2.88
N GLU A 18 12.91 13.15 2.33
CA GLU A 18 12.08 14.19 2.94
C GLU A 18 10.58 14.00 2.69
N THR A 19 10.20 13.06 1.85
CA THR A 19 8.79 12.79 1.57
C THR A 19 8.05 12.43 2.87
N ASP A 20 6.91 13.09 3.09
CA ASP A 20 6.09 12.81 4.26
C ASP A 20 5.29 11.53 4.05
N LEU A 21 5.84 10.42 4.51
CA LEU A 21 5.23 9.11 4.34
C LEU A 21 3.95 8.96 5.18
N GLU A 22 3.85 9.68 6.29
CA GLU A 22 2.64 9.67 7.10
C GLU A 22 1.47 10.27 6.32
N GLU A 23 1.71 11.41 5.66
CA GLU A 23 0.70 12.04 4.82
C GLU A 23 0.36 11.15 3.63
N LEU A 24 1.37 10.53 3.03
CA LEU A 24 1.17 9.61 1.91
C LEU A 24 0.30 8.42 2.34
N ALA A 25 0.55 7.87 3.53
CA ALA A 25 -0.27 6.77 4.05
C ALA A 25 -1.73 7.17 4.18
N VAL A 26 -2.00 8.38 4.65
CA VAL A 26 -3.36 8.90 4.78
C VAL A 26 -4.02 9.00 3.39
N LYS A 27 -3.28 9.51 2.42
CA LYS A 27 -3.79 9.63 1.05
C LYS A 27 -4.09 8.27 0.42
N ILE A 28 -3.22 7.29 0.64
CA ILE A 28 -3.42 5.94 0.14
C ILE A 28 -4.66 5.32 0.77
N LYS A 29 -4.82 5.45 2.08
CA LYS A 29 -5.96 4.89 2.79
C LYS A 29 -7.28 5.57 2.43
N ALA A 30 -7.23 6.75 1.86
CA ALA A 30 -8.41 7.47 1.41
C ALA A 30 -8.87 7.04 0.01
N LEU A 31 -8.11 6.17 -0.67
CA LEU A 31 -8.50 5.72 -2.00
C LEU A 31 -9.79 4.91 -1.95
N PRO A 32 -10.80 5.27 -2.77
CA PRO A 32 -12.08 4.57 -2.77
C PRO A 32 -12.00 3.30 -3.61
N VAL A 33 -11.52 2.22 -3.01
CA VAL A 33 -11.46 0.91 -3.68
C VAL A 33 -12.48 -0.02 -3.06
N GLU A 34 -13.44 -0.45 -3.86
CA GLU A 34 -14.48 -1.37 -3.41
C GLU A 34 -13.87 -2.76 -3.14
N GLY A 35 -14.24 -3.35 -2.01
CA GLY A 35 -13.72 -4.66 -1.63
C GLY A 35 -12.38 -4.62 -0.94
N LEU A 36 -11.85 -3.42 -0.69
CA LEU A 36 -10.56 -3.22 -0.03
C LEU A 36 -10.77 -2.58 1.33
N THR A 37 -10.14 -3.14 2.35
CA THR A 37 -10.15 -2.57 3.70
C THR A 37 -8.71 -2.30 4.12
N TRP A 38 -8.37 -1.04 4.34
CA TRP A 38 -7.04 -0.68 4.79
C TRP A 38 -6.88 -0.97 6.29
N GLY A 39 -5.72 -1.50 6.66
CA GLY A 39 -5.38 -1.68 8.06
C GLY A 39 -5.16 -0.34 8.76
N GLU A 40 -5.32 -0.33 10.08
CA GLU A 40 -5.15 0.89 10.86
C GLU A 40 -3.70 1.34 10.97
N GLY A 41 -2.77 0.39 10.91
CA GLY A 41 -1.36 0.69 11.09
C GLY A 41 -0.58 0.74 9.78
N HIS A 42 0.58 1.36 9.87
CA HIS A 42 1.57 1.33 8.80
C HIS A 42 2.94 1.38 9.45
N LYS A 43 3.97 1.02 8.69
CA LYS A 43 5.34 1.04 9.18
C LYS A 43 6.23 1.85 8.25
N LEU A 44 7.22 2.50 8.84
CA LEU A 44 8.29 3.13 8.09
C LEU A 44 9.55 2.32 8.33
N VAL A 45 10.16 1.83 7.28
CA VAL A 45 11.35 0.98 7.36
C VAL A 45 12.51 1.67 6.67
N PRO A 46 13.61 1.92 7.35
CA PRO A 46 14.78 2.54 6.72
C PRO A 46 15.37 1.61 5.66
N VAL A 47 15.71 2.16 4.52
CA VAL A 47 16.31 1.41 3.41
C VAL A 47 17.78 1.77 3.29
N ALA A 48 18.08 2.94 2.71
CA ALA A 48 19.44 3.40 2.48
C ALA A 48 19.47 4.92 2.34
N PHE A 49 20.60 5.52 2.67
CA PHE A 49 20.81 6.97 2.50
C PHE A 49 19.74 7.83 3.19
N GLY A 50 19.22 7.36 4.32
CA GLY A 50 18.19 8.08 5.05
C GLY A 50 16.79 7.96 4.48
N ILE A 51 16.63 7.25 3.38
CA ILE A 51 15.32 7.03 2.77
C ILE A 51 14.61 5.89 3.47
N LYS A 52 13.32 6.10 3.75
CA LYS A 52 12.48 5.07 4.36
C LYS A 52 11.40 4.64 3.38
N LYS A 53 11.03 3.36 3.44
CA LYS A 53 9.91 2.86 2.68
C LYS A 53 8.69 2.75 3.58
N LEU A 54 7.52 2.90 2.99
CA LEU A 54 6.25 2.81 3.70
C LEU A 54 5.66 1.41 3.48
N LEU A 55 5.29 0.75 4.56
CA LEU A 55 4.58 -0.52 4.50
C LEU A 55 3.15 -0.31 4.97
N VAL A 56 2.19 -0.59 4.13
CA VAL A 56 0.77 -0.50 4.47
C VAL A 56 0.12 -1.86 4.32
N GLN A 57 -0.78 -2.17 5.24
CA GLN A 57 -1.52 -3.43 5.22
C GLN A 57 -2.94 -3.19 4.73
N CYS A 58 -3.45 -4.15 3.99
CA CYS A 58 -4.84 -4.10 3.58
C CYS A 58 -5.39 -5.52 3.46
N ILE A 59 -6.72 -5.62 3.51
CA ILE A 59 -7.43 -6.86 3.31
C ILE A 59 -8.28 -6.68 2.07
N ILE A 60 -8.12 -7.56 1.10
CA ILE A 60 -8.87 -7.50 -0.15
C ILE A 60 -9.81 -8.68 -0.26
N ILE A 61 -10.91 -8.46 -0.96
CA ILE A 61 -11.82 -9.53 -1.36
C ILE A 61 -11.33 -9.98 -2.74
N ASP A 62 -10.82 -11.20 -2.83
CA ASP A 62 -10.13 -11.69 -4.03
C ASP A 62 -10.94 -11.54 -5.32
N ASP A 63 -12.26 -11.71 -5.23
CA ASP A 63 -13.13 -11.60 -6.40
C ASP A 63 -13.38 -10.17 -6.87
N LEU A 64 -13.16 -9.18 -6.01
CA LEU A 64 -13.48 -7.79 -6.30
C LEU A 64 -12.26 -6.91 -6.56
N VAL A 65 -11.12 -7.26 -5.97
CA VAL A 65 -9.93 -6.42 -6.01
C VAL A 65 -8.76 -7.17 -6.60
N LEU A 66 -8.10 -6.55 -7.57
CA LEU A 66 -6.86 -7.08 -8.14
C LEU A 66 -5.69 -6.29 -7.55
N LEU A 67 -4.58 -6.97 -7.32
CA LEU A 67 -3.38 -6.30 -6.80
C LEU A 67 -2.91 -5.20 -7.74
N ASP A 68 -3.02 -5.42 -9.04
CA ASP A 68 -2.62 -4.43 -10.03
C ASP A 68 -3.42 -3.13 -9.88
N ASP A 69 -4.70 -3.23 -9.56
CA ASP A 69 -5.55 -2.06 -9.34
C ASP A 69 -5.05 -1.23 -8.17
N ILE A 70 -4.64 -1.90 -7.10
CA ILE A 70 -4.13 -1.23 -5.91
C ILE A 70 -2.79 -0.55 -6.20
N THR A 71 -1.87 -1.27 -6.82
CA THR A 71 -0.55 -0.73 -7.11
C THR A 71 -0.62 0.42 -8.08
N GLU A 72 -1.47 0.33 -9.10
CA GLU A 72 -1.66 1.41 -10.06
C GLU A 72 -2.25 2.65 -9.39
N ALA A 73 -3.20 2.47 -8.48
CA ALA A 73 -3.80 3.58 -7.76
C ALA A 73 -2.76 4.31 -6.90
N ILE A 74 -1.88 3.56 -6.25
CA ILE A 74 -0.81 4.15 -5.43
C ILE A 74 0.25 4.81 -6.31
N GLU A 75 0.60 4.18 -7.43
CA GLU A 75 1.54 4.76 -8.39
C GLU A 75 1.05 6.07 -8.98
N GLY A 76 -0.26 6.31 -8.93
CA GLY A 76 -0.85 7.57 -9.35
C GLY A 76 -0.38 8.76 -8.54
N PHE A 77 0.17 8.55 -7.35
CA PHE A 77 0.78 9.61 -6.54
C PHE A 77 2.24 9.85 -7.00
N GLU A 78 2.40 10.19 -8.26
CA GLU A 78 3.72 10.31 -8.89
C GLU A 78 4.67 11.29 -8.20
N ASP A 79 4.14 12.32 -7.57
CA ASP A 79 4.94 13.32 -6.87
C ASP A 79 5.59 12.76 -5.60
N TYR A 80 5.03 11.68 -5.05
CA TYR A 80 5.48 11.10 -3.79
C TYR A 80 6.09 9.72 -3.95
N VAL A 81 5.63 8.94 -4.93
CA VAL A 81 5.92 7.52 -5.05
C VAL A 81 6.86 7.23 -6.21
N GLN A 82 8.00 6.64 -5.91
CA GLN A 82 8.95 6.17 -6.91
C GLN A 82 8.53 4.80 -7.45
N SER A 83 8.19 3.88 -6.54
CA SER A 83 7.78 2.54 -6.91
C SER A 83 6.90 1.92 -5.85
N VAL A 84 6.12 0.93 -6.26
CA VAL A 84 5.22 0.19 -5.38
C VAL A 84 5.42 -1.29 -5.64
N ASP A 85 5.57 -2.06 -4.58
CA ASP A 85 5.71 -3.51 -4.66
C ASP A 85 4.81 -4.17 -3.62
N VAL A 86 4.43 -5.42 -3.89
CA VAL A 86 3.74 -6.24 -2.90
C VAL A 86 4.80 -6.94 -2.07
N ALA A 87 4.88 -6.56 -0.79
CA ALA A 87 5.86 -7.15 0.12
C ALA A 87 5.44 -8.54 0.59
N SER A 88 4.15 -8.73 0.78
CA SER A 88 3.63 -10.00 1.29
C SER A 88 2.16 -10.14 0.95
N MET A 89 1.72 -11.36 0.76
CA MET A 89 0.31 -11.67 0.53
C MET A 89 0.00 -13.02 1.15
N ASN A 90 -1.01 -13.04 2.01
CA ASN A 90 -1.43 -14.27 2.68
C ASN A 90 -2.94 -14.42 2.58
N LYS A 91 -3.39 -15.60 2.23
CA LYS A 91 -4.83 -15.89 2.27
C LYS A 91 -5.30 -16.01 3.71
N MET A 92 -6.46 -15.48 3.96
CA MET A 92 -7.08 -15.53 5.29
C MET A 92 -8.01 -16.74 5.42
#